data_74502d327fb29565188337d36b02250d
#
_entry.id   74502d327fb29565188337d36b02250d
#
_cell.length_a   1.000
_cell.length_b   1.000
_cell.length_c   1.000
_cell.angle_alpha   90.00
_cell.angle_beta   90.00
_cell.angle_gamma   90.00
#
_symmetry.space_group_name_H-M   'P 1'
#
loop_
_entity.id
_entity.type
_entity.pdbx_description
1 polymer ?
#
loop_
_entity_poly.entity_id
_entity_poly.type
_entity_poly.pdbx_seq_one_letter_code
_entity_poly.pdbx_strand_id
1 'polypeptide(L)'
;MAEGTTTPPGAAIPPDDAKRKLTVAKADDPKMRHLSIAGGIYTILVSGEQTAGRYCLTDMLVPSGGGPPPHRHDFEEMFTILDGEIEFNFRGEVLRAGAGSSVNIPANAPHSFRNKSDQPARLLCMCTPSGQD
;
A
#
# COMPACT_ATOMS: atom_id res chain seq x y z
N MET A 1 -5.28 12.79 20.04
CA MET A 1 -4.55 12.69 19.72
C MET A 1 -3.46 12.15 19.99
N ALA A 2 -2.99 11.79 19.70
CA ALA A 2 -1.98 11.14 20.00
C ALA A 2 -0.89 11.89 20.17
N GLU A 3 -0.28 11.84 20.91
CA GLU A 3 0.72 12.34 21.07
C GLU A 3 1.65 11.82 20.61
N GLY A 4 1.66 11.21 20.10
CA GLY A 4 2.59 10.84 19.45
C GLY A 4 3.75 10.43 19.77
N THR A 5 4.54 10.39 19.05
CA THR A 5 5.71 9.78 19.04
C THR A 5 6.77 10.75 19.07
N THR A 6 6.98 11.38 20.06
CA THR A 6 8.09 12.30 20.19
C THR A 6 9.35 11.55 20.53
N THR A 7 10.47 12.08 20.11
CA THR A 7 11.78 11.58 20.52
C THR A 7 11.93 11.75 22.03
N PRO A 8 12.26 10.70 22.77
CA PRO A 8 12.45 10.82 24.21
C PRO A 8 13.51 11.85 24.56
N PRO A 9 13.38 12.51 25.70
CA PRO A 9 14.40 13.44 26.14
C PRO A 9 15.78 12.76 26.20
N GLY A 10 16.76 13.40 25.67
CA GLY A 10 18.12 12.86 25.65
C GLY A 10 18.45 11.94 24.50
N ALA A 11 17.46 11.52 23.73
CA ALA A 11 17.73 10.72 22.54
C ALA A 11 18.09 11.63 21.39
N ALA A 12 19.14 11.30 20.67
CA ALA A 12 19.56 12.08 19.52
C ALA A 12 18.96 11.50 18.25
N ILE A 13 18.58 12.39 17.34
CA ILE A 13 18.22 12.00 15.99
C ILE A 13 19.53 11.67 15.28
N PRO A 14 19.63 10.50 14.63
CA PRO A 14 20.85 10.17 13.89
C PRO A 14 21.16 11.22 12.83
N PRO A 15 22.43 11.38 12.47
CA PRO A 15 22.79 12.34 11.44
C PRO A 15 22.21 11.95 10.08
N ASP A 16 22.15 12.93 9.18
CA ASP A 16 21.70 12.68 7.83
C ASP A 16 22.61 11.72 7.11
N ASP A 17 22.03 10.82 6.34
CA ASP A 17 22.76 10.00 5.39
C ASP A 17 22.60 10.62 4.01
N ALA A 18 23.58 11.40 3.61
CA ALA A 18 23.52 12.13 2.35
C ALA A 18 23.55 11.24 1.12
N LYS A 19 23.81 9.95 1.29
CA LYS A 19 23.74 9.00 0.17
C LYS A 19 22.31 8.64 -0.18
N ARG A 20 21.38 8.81 0.76
CA ARG A 20 19.99 8.56 0.49
C ARG A 20 19.40 9.73 -0.28
N LYS A 21 18.52 9.42 -1.22
CA LYS A 21 18.02 10.41 -2.17
C LYS A 21 16.52 10.65 -1.98
N LEU A 22 16.09 11.81 -2.39
CA LEU A 22 14.67 12.12 -2.48
C LEU A 22 14.06 11.31 -3.63
N THR A 23 12.88 10.73 -3.39
CA THR A 23 12.12 10.03 -4.41
C THR A 23 10.86 10.82 -4.70
N VAL A 24 10.60 11.11 -5.97
CA VAL A 24 9.36 11.76 -6.41
C VAL A 24 8.80 10.91 -7.54
N ALA A 25 7.53 10.52 -7.42
CA ALA A 25 6.93 9.62 -8.40
C ALA A 25 5.49 10.02 -8.69
N LYS A 26 5.05 9.76 -9.92
CA LYS A 26 3.65 9.93 -10.34
C LYS A 26 3.18 8.62 -10.97
N ALA A 27 2.00 8.18 -10.58
CA ALA A 27 1.47 6.91 -11.04
C ALA A 27 1.27 6.85 -12.56
N ASP A 28 0.95 7.98 -13.18
CA ASP A 28 0.69 8.03 -14.62
C ASP A 28 1.92 8.39 -15.45
N ASP A 29 3.09 8.44 -14.85
CA ASP A 29 4.33 8.71 -15.60
C ASP A 29 4.65 7.47 -16.45
N PRO A 30 4.72 7.60 -17.78
CA PRO A 30 5.02 6.44 -18.63
C PRO A 30 6.40 5.85 -18.43
N LYS A 31 7.30 6.56 -17.75
CA LYS A 31 8.62 6.05 -17.41
C LYS A 31 8.62 5.16 -16.20
N MET A 32 7.53 5.17 -15.40
CA MET A 32 7.42 4.31 -14.24
C MET A 32 7.15 2.87 -14.69
N ARG A 33 7.57 1.93 -13.87
CA ARG A 33 7.31 0.53 -14.15
C ARG A 33 5.89 0.17 -13.75
N HIS A 34 5.12 -0.32 -14.71
CA HIS A 34 3.74 -0.72 -14.53
C HIS A 34 3.64 -2.24 -14.64
N LEU A 35 3.01 -2.87 -13.66
CA LEU A 35 2.86 -4.33 -13.60
C LEU A 35 1.40 -4.69 -13.75
N SER A 36 1.11 -5.70 -14.57
CA SER A 36 -0.25 -6.25 -14.67
C SER A 36 -0.36 -7.41 -13.68
N ILE A 37 -1.18 -7.24 -12.66
CA ILE A 37 -1.33 -8.25 -11.61
C ILE A 37 -2.81 -8.40 -11.29
N ALA A 38 -3.29 -9.65 -11.28
CA ALA A 38 -4.67 -9.98 -10.89
C ALA A 38 -5.71 -9.13 -11.61
N GLY A 39 -5.47 -8.85 -12.87
CA GLY A 39 -6.38 -8.05 -13.70
C GLY A 39 -6.21 -6.56 -13.57
N GLY A 40 -5.37 -6.08 -12.66
CA GLY A 40 -5.14 -4.66 -12.44
C GLY A 40 -3.78 -4.19 -12.93
N ILE A 41 -3.55 -2.89 -12.80
CA ILE A 41 -2.26 -2.27 -13.12
C ILE A 41 -1.69 -1.69 -11.84
N TYR A 42 -0.51 -2.18 -11.47
CA TYR A 42 0.16 -1.77 -10.25
C TYR A 42 1.43 -1.02 -10.63
N THR A 43 1.62 0.14 -10.03
CA THR A 43 2.79 0.98 -10.28
C THR A 43 3.51 1.21 -8.97
N ILE A 44 4.75 0.74 -8.88
CA ILE A 44 5.55 0.93 -7.67
C ILE A 44 6.06 2.37 -7.68
N LEU A 45 5.53 3.18 -6.76
CA LEU A 45 5.91 4.58 -6.66
C LEU A 45 7.20 4.75 -5.85
N VAL A 46 7.30 4.03 -4.75
CA VAL A 46 8.48 4.07 -3.88
C VAL A 46 8.84 2.64 -3.54
N SER A 47 10.03 2.23 -3.89
CA SER A 47 10.47 0.85 -3.70
C SER A 47 11.14 0.67 -2.33
N GLY A 48 11.24 -0.58 -1.91
CA GLY A 48 11.98 -0.91 -0.70
C GLY A 48 13.44 -0.53 -0.79
N GLU A 49 14.03 -0.61 -1.96
CA GLU A 49 15.41 -0.19 -2.14
C GLU A 49 15.56 1.32 -1.88
N GLN A 50 14.61 2.10 -2.31
CA GLN A 50 14.64 3.57 -2.11
C GLN A 50 14.44 3.97 -0.66
N THR A 51 13.84 3.11 0.17
CA THR A 51 13.54 3.40 1.57
C THR A 51 14.45 2.64 2.54
N ALA A 52 15.47 1.97 2.05
CA ALA A 52 16.32 1.10 2.85
C ALA A 52 15.49 -0.01 3.54
N GLY A 53 14.51 -0.54 2.82
CA GLY A 53 13.68 -1.63 3.31
C GLY A 53 12.57 -1.24 4.26
N ARG A 54 12.37 0.04 4.51
CA ARG A 54 11.41 0.48 5.53
C ARG A 54 9.97 0.36 5.07
N TYR A 55 9.70 0.65 3.80
CA TYR A 55 8.37 0.47 3.23
C TYR A 55 8.44 0.47 1.71
N CYS A 56 7.36 0.08 1.08
CA CYS A 56 7.15 0.35 -0.33
C CYS A 56 5.75 0.93 -0.50
N LEU A 57 5.55 1.68 -1.57
CA LEU A 57 4.27 2.33 -1.88
C LEU A 57 3.91 2.03 -3.33
N THR A 58 2.72 1.49 -3.53
CA THR A 58 2.24 1.07 -4.84
C THR A 58 0.91 1.71 -5.14
N ASP A 59 0.77 2.26 -6.34
CA ASP A 59 -0.52 2.69 -6.85
C ASP A 59 -1.17 1.49 -7.53
N MET A 60 -2.42 1.22 -7.20
CA MET A 60 -3.16 0.09 -7.75
C MET A 60 -4.41 0.59 -8.46
N LEU A 61 -4.50 0.28 -9.75
CA LEU A 61 -5.72 0.50 -10.51
C LEU A 61 -6.39 -0.86 -10.67
N VAL A 62 -7.56 -1.02 -10.05
CA VAL A 62 -8.25 -2.30 -9.95
C VAL A 62 -9.54 -2.22 -10.75
N PRO A 63 -9.65 -2.94 -11.87
CA PRO A 63 -10.87 -2.91 -12.66
C PRO A 63 -12.00 -3.66 -11.96
N SER A 64 -13.22 -3.48 -12.48
CA SER A 64 -14.36 -4.27 -12.02
C SER A 64 -14.03 -5.75 -12.07
N GLY A 65 -14.29 -6.46 -10.97
CA GLY A 65 -13.98 -7.88 -10.86
C GLY A 65 -12.54 -8.21 -10.50
N GLY A 66 -11.65 -7.23 -10.47
CA GLY A 66 -10.24 -7.46 -10.16
C GLY A 66 -9.97 -7.59 -8.67
N GLY A 67 -8.81 -8.12 -8.36
CA GLY A 67 -8.33 -8.28 -7.00
C GLY A 67 -7.63 -9.62 -6.81
N PRO A 68 -6.68 -9.71 -5.87
CA PRO A 68 -5.96 -10.95 -5.64
C PRO A 68 -6.78 -11.97 -4.88
N PRO A 69 -6.49 -13.26 -5.07
CA PRO A 69 -7.13 -14.30 -4.27
C PRO A 69 -6.67 -14.25 -2.80
N PRO A 70 -7.31 -15.02 -1.93
CA PRO A 70 -6.89 -15.04 -0.52
C PRO A 70 -5.41 -15.41 -0.37
N HIS A 71 -4.72 -14.69 0.49
CA HIS A 71 -3.30 -14.88 0.75
C HIS A 71 -2.93 -14.23 2.09
N ARG A 72 -1.69 -14.40 2.50
CA ARG A 72 -1.13 -13.70 3.65
C ARG A 72 0.37 -13.52 3.47
N HIS A 73 0.93 -12.57 4.18
CA HIS A 73 2.37 -12.31 4.16
C HIS A 73 2.79 -11.71 5.50
N ASP A 74 4.10 -11.66 5.74
CA ASP A 74 4.63 -11.31 7.06
C ASP A 74 4.98 -9.83 7.20
N PHE A 75 4.26 -8.97 6.51
CA PHE A 75 4.42 -7.52 6.67
C PHE A 75 3.04 -6.87 6.79
N GLU A 76 3.02 -5.66 7.39
CA GLU A 76 1.80 -4.86 7.44
C GLU A 76 1.49 -4.32 6.07
N GLU A 77 0.21 -4.22 5.75
CA GLU A 77 -0.22 -3.69 4.47
C GLU A 77 -1.37 -2.73 4.70
N MET A 78 -1.23 -1.50 4.26
CA MET A 78 -2.26 -0.49 4.42
C MET A 78 -2.73 -0.04 3.05
N PHE A 79 -4.05 -0.02 2.87
CA PHE A 79 -4.68 0.46 1.65
C PHE A 79 -5.39 1.76 1.94
N THR A 80 -5.23 2.74 1.08
CA THR A 80 -6.05 3.96 1.09
C THR A 80 -6.80 4.02 -0.23
N ILE A 81 -8.13 4.04 -0.15
CA ILE A 81 -8.97 4.07 -1.35
C ILE A 81 -9.04 5.53 -1.82
N LEU A 82 -8.56 5.78 -3.03
CA LEU A 82 -8.61 7.12 -3.61
C LEU A 82 -9.85 7.34 -4.46
N ASP A 83 -10.33 6.28 -5.11
CA ASP A 83 -11.49 6.37 -5.98
C ASP A 83 -12.15 5.01 -6.05
N GLY A 84 -13.47 4.98 -6.06
CA GLY A 84 -14.23 3.75 -6.15
C GLY A 84 -14.47 3.08 -4.80
N GLU A 85 -14.72 1.78 -4.86
CA GLU A 85 -15.08 1.00 -3.68
C GLU A 85 -14.46 -0.37 -3.79
N ILE A 86 -13.96 -0.91 -2.69
CA ILE A 86 -13.36 -2.24 -2.63
C ILE A 86 -14.02 -3.05 -1.52
N GLU A 87 -14.27 -4.32 -1.81
CA GLU A 87 -14.71 -5.26 -0.79
C GLU A 87 -13.52 -6.06 -0.33
N PHE A 88 -13.22 -5.99 0.97
CA PHE A 88 -12.16 -6.75 1.60
C PHE A 88 -12.72 -7.97 2.29
N ASN A 89 -12.00 -9.08 2.23
CA ASN A 89 -12.29 -10.23 3.05
C ASN A 89 -11.12 -10.39 4.01
N PHE A 90 -11.40 -10.28 5.30
CA PHE A 90 -10.38 -10.33 6.34
C PHE A 90 -10.76 -11.41 7.34
N ARG A 91 -9.95 -12.47 7.42
CA ARG A 91 -10.22 -13.61 8.30
C ARG A 91 -11.64 -14.16 8.12
N GLY A 92 -12.13 -14.18 6.88
CA GLY A 92 -13.46 -14.64 6.57
C GLY A 92 -14.58 -13.65 6.71
N GLU A 93 -14.30 -12.44 7.20
CA GLU A 93 -15.32 -11.41 7.34
C GLU A 93 -15.22 -10.42 6.19
N VAL A 94 -16.35 -9.92 5.75
CA VAL A 94 -16.44 -9.03 4.60
C VAL A 94 -16.61 -7.60 5.08
N LEU A 95 -15.82 -6.70 4.48
CA LEU A 95 -15.86 -5.29 4.77
C LEU A 95 -15.79 -4.52 3.46
N ARG A 96 -16.60 -3.50 3.30
CA ARG A 96 -16.53 -2.60 2.15
C ARG A 96 -15.94 -1.27 2.56
N ALA A 97 -15.08 -0.74 1.71
CA ALA A 97 -14.44 0.55 1.95
C ALA A 97 -14.48 1.37 0.67
N GLY A 98 -14.88 2.61 0.78
CA GLY A 98 -14.97 3.54 -0.34
C GLY A 98 -13.89 4.60 -0.29
N ALA A 99 -13.96 5.53 -1.24
CA ALA A 99 -13.00 6.62 -1.36
C ALA A 99 -12.87 7.39 -0.05
N GLY A 100 -11.64 7.67 0.35
CA GLY A 100 -11.34 8.35 1.60
C GLY A 100 -11.09 7.42 2.78
N SER A 101 -11.31 6.12 2.62
CA SER A 101 -11.10 5.15 3.69
C SER A 101 -9.69 4.58 3.63
N SER A 102 -9.14 4.26 4.79
CA SER A 102 -7.89 3.51 4.89
C SER A 102 -8.15 2.22 5.64
N VAL A 103 -7.57 1.13 5.16
CA VAL A 103 -7.74 -0.21 5.72
C VAL A 103 -6.35 -0.78 5.98
N ASN A 104 -6.07 -1.15 7.21
CA ASN A 104 -4.78 -1.75 7.57
C ASN A 104 -4.96 -3.24 7.80
N ILE A 105 -4.21 -4.03 7.06
CA ILE A 105 -4.18 -5.48 7.23
C ILE A 105 -2.95 -5.84 8.06
N PRO A 106 -3.14 -6.37 9.27
CA PRO A 106 -2.00 -6.77 10.09
C PRO A 106 -1.18 -7.87 9.42
N ALA A 107 0.10 -7.90 9.73
CA ALA A 107 0.99 -8.93 9.25
C ALA A 107 0.42 -10.32 9.57
N ASN A 108 0.59 -11.25 8.64
CA ASN A 108 0.22 -12.66 8.76
C ASN A 108 -1.28 -12.95 8.70
N ALA A 109 -2.14 -11.95 8.67
CA ALA A 109 -3.58 -12.18 8.64
C ALA A 109 -4.04 -12.55 7.23
N PRO A 110 -4.83 -13.63 7.08
CA PRO A 110 -5.34 -14.00 5.76
C PRO A 110 -6.36 -12.98 5.27
N HIS A 111 -6.21 -12.58 4.03
CA HIS A 111 -7.07 -11.56 3.43
C HIS A 111 -7.11 -11.66 1.92
N SER A 112 -8.08 -11.00 1.35
CA SER A 112 -8.19 -10.78 -0.09
C SER A 112 -8.99 -9.51 -0.30
N PHE A 113 -9.01 -9.01 -1.52
CA PHE A 113 -9.93 -7.95 -1.86
C PHE A 113 -10.41 -8.11 -3.29
N ARG A 114 -11.52 -7.46 -3.60
CA ARG A 114 -12.10 -7.51 -4.93
C ARG A 114 -12.90 -6.26 -5.18
N ASN A 115 -12.80 -5.75 -6.40
CA ASN A 115 -13.67 -4.68 -6.84
C ASN A 115 -14.97 -5.29 -7.36
N LYS A 116 -16.02 -5.26 -6.56
CA LYS A 116 -17.31 -5.80 -6.94
C LYS A 116 -18.23 -4.79 -7.58
N SER A 117 -17.78 -3.54 -7.71
CA SER A 117 -18.56 -2.51 -8.39
C SER A 117 -18.38 -2.63 -9.91
N ASP A 118 -19.13 -1.83 -10.64
CA ASP A 118 -19.03 -1.80 -12.10
C ASP A 118 -18.08 -0.70 -12.60
N GLN A 119 -17.35 -0.06 -11.68
CA GLN A 119 -16.41 1.00 -12.01
C GLN A 119 -15.02 0.61 -11.52
N PRO A 120 -13.95 1.10 -12.16
CA PRO A 120 -12.60 0.85 -11.64
C PRO A 120 -12.41 1.54 -10.30
N ALA A 121 -11.50 1.01 -9.50
CA ALA A 121 -11.12 1.59 -8.22
C ALA A 121 -9.62 1.89 -8.24
N ARG A 122 -9.22 2.90 -7.49
CA ARG A 122 -7.82 3.26 -7.37
C ARG A 122 -7.45 3.34 -5.90
N LEU A 123 -6.36 2.66 -5.56
CA LEU A 123 -5.89 2.57 -4.19
C LEU A 123 -4.40 2.88 -4.13
N LEU A 124 -3.96 3.37 -2.98
CA LEU A 124 -2.55 3.32 -2.61
C LEU A 124 -2.36 2.19 -1.63
N CYS A 125 -1.30 1.42 -1.81
CA CYS A 125 -0.95 0.32 -0.93
C CYS A 125 0.46 0.54 -0.38
N MET A 126 0.59 0.56 0.93
CA MET A 126 1.88 0.69 1.59
C MET A 126 2.17 -0.59 2.37
N CYS A 127 3.35 -1.17 2.15
CA CYS A 127 3.81 -2.35 2.89
C CYS A 127 4.99 -1.96 3.77
N THR A 128 4.96 -2.38 5.02
CA THR A 128 6.04 -2.09 5.96
C THR A 128 6.32 -3.29 6.86
N PRO A 129 7.58 -3.76 6.93
CA PRO A 129 8.68 -3.38 6.04
C PRO A 129 8.35 -3.64 4.58
N SER A 130 9.26 -3.33 3.66
CA SER A 130 8.94 -3.29 2.24
C SER A 130 8.41 -4.59 1.67
N GLY A 131 8.68 -5.70 2.28
CA GLY A 131 8.20 -6.99 1.81
C GLY A 131 8.75 -7.33 0.44
N GLN A 132 7.83 -7.35 -0.57
CA GLN A 132 8.21 -7.66 -1.85
C GLN A 132 8.01 -6.51 -2.70
N ASP A 133 8.89 -5.96 -3.37
CA ASP A 133 8.70 -4.92 -4.36
C ASP A 133 9.70 -5.06 -5.52
#